data_352ad0c045a5702ac2fb7122f503a2ca
#
_entry.id   352ad0c045a5702ac2fb7122f503a2ca
#
_cell.length_a   1.000
_cell.length_b   1.000
_cell.length_c   1.000
_cell.angle_alpha   90.00
_cell.angle_beta   90.00
_cell.angle_gamma   90.00
#
_symmetry.space_group_name_H-M   'P 1'
#
loop_
_entity.id
_entity.type
_entity.pdbx_description
1 polymer ?
#
loop_
_entity_poly.entity_id
_entity_poly.type
_entity_poly.pdbx_seq_one_letter_code
_entity_poly.pdbx_strand_id
1 'polypeptide(L)'
;MFELDRRLRALQRQTREWAADFRVLGPRLAAEPDLIRSRVDLPGVRFMATLLVPQSYDPPTERVDGHRFFGMTALERVVLMEEFACGDAGVLLACPGPSMSGVLVDLVGDEAQKRRYYHTLLARPTWTCFALTEPECGSDAAAMRTTLTNHTLTGRKRYVGNGARAELAVVFARCAPGPLGVTAVLVDTAAPGFTATPLRTTGLRGAQLAALAMDGVAVPDDDVLGRHLSPTRRGMWACTRTFDRLRPAVAAVAVGIARAAYAYVLANRTRPGKAEQDRIERLGARIEAVRDLVRHAAAAVDHHSSGGYVASAAKASACRLAEEVTLAACGFFGPAARVEHSTLDRLVQDARGVEYMEGTRTMQKLNVSQGFLSGRLDRSDPLASRH
;
A
#
# COMPACT_ATOMS: atom_id res chain seq x y z
N MET A 1 -21.78 -5.95 11.53
CA MET A 1 -21.09 -6.37 10.29
C MET A 1 -21.26 -5.25 9.27
N PHE A 2 -20.17 -4.82 8.63
CA PHE A 2 -20.19 -3.75 7.62
C PHE A 2 -20.80 -4.30 6.30
N GLU A 3 -21.89 -3.69 5.85
CA GLU A 3 -22.53 -4.11 4.60
C GLU A 3 -22.03 -3.30 3.42
N LEU A 4 -21.52 -3.99 2.41
CA LEU A 4 -21.20 -3.38 1.11
C LEU A 4 -22.49 -3.19 0.30
N ASP A 5 -22.61 -2.07 -0.38
CA ASP A 5 -23.68 -1.85 -1.34
C ASP A 5 -23.58 -2.80 -2.56
N ARG A 6 -24.57 -2.75 -3.46
CA ARG A 6 -24.62 -3.61 -4.65
C ARG A 6 -23.40 -3.37 -5.56
N ARG A 7 -22.99 -2.12 -5.71
CA ARG A 7 -21.86 -1.71 -6.56
C ARG A 7 -20.54 -2.27 -6.05
N LEU A 8 -20.26 -2.12 -4.76
CA LEU A 8 -19.03 -2.64 -4.12
C LEU A 8 -19.02 -4.17 -4.02
N ARG A 9 -20.20 -4.81 -3.87
CA ARG A 9 -20.27 -6.28 -3.94
C ARG A 9 -19.95 -6.81 -5.35
N ALA A 10 -20.36 -6.10 -6.40
CA ALA A 10 -19.98 -6.44 -7.77
C ALA A 10 -18.47 -6.30 -7.98
N LEU A 11 -17.89 -5.18 -7.52
CA LEU A 11 -16.45 -4.96 -7.54
C LEU A 11 -15.69 -6.09 -6.81
N GLN A 12 -16.15 -6.47 -5.63
CA GLN A 12 -15.54 -7.55 -4.84
C GLN A 12 -15.54 -8.88 -5.60
N ARG A 13 -16.66 -9.26 -6.22
CA ARG A 13 -16.73 -10.51 -7.01
C ARG A 13 -15.76 -10.48 -8.18
N GLN A 14 -15.78 -9.41 -8.97
CA GLN A 14 -14.92 -9.28 -10.14
C GLN A 14 -13.43 -9.27 -9.75
N THR A 15 -13.07 -8.55 -8.68
CA THR A 15 -11.68 -8.53 -8.19
C THR A 15 -11.22 -9.93 -7.74
N ARG A 16 -12.10 -10.70 -7.12
CA ARG A 16 -11.81 -12.09 -6.73
C ARG A 16 -11.53 -12.98 -7.93
N GLU A 17 -12.24 -12.79 -9.03
CA GLU A 17 -11.98 -13.48 -10.29
C GLU A 17 -10.60 -13.11 -10.84
N TRP A 18 -10.28 -11.82 -10.94
CA TRP A 18 -8.96 -11.36 -11.36
C TRP A 18 -7.82 -11.82 -10.44
N ALA A 19 -8.07 -11.91 -9.15
CA ALA A 19 -7.10 -12.36 -8.15
C ALA A 19 -6.72 -13.85 -8.30
N ALA A 20 -7.47 -14.63 -9.06
CA ALA A 20 -7.10 -16.00 -9.41
C ALA A 20 -5.79 -16.04 -10.22
N ASP A 21 -5.60 -15.11 -11.16
CA ASP A 21 -4.36 -14.97 -11.91
C ASP A 21 -3.19 -14.60 -11.00
N PHE A 22 -3.42 -13.74 -10.00
CA PHE A 22 -2.39 -13.37 -9.02
C PHE A 22 -1.91 -14.57 -8.21
N ARG A 23 -2.83 -15.45 -7.82
CA ARG A 23 -2.49 -16.68 -7.08
C ARG A 23 -1.59 -17.61 -7.89
N VAL A 24 -1.85 -17.73 -9.19
CA VAL A 24 -1.04 -18.54 -10.11
C VAL A 24 0.33 -17.89 -10.35
N LEU A 25 0.36 -16.56 -10.52
CA LEU A 25 1.56 -15.81 -10.82
C LEU A 25 2.51 -15.66 -9.63
N GLY A 26 1.98 -15.54 -8.40
CA GLY A 26 2.72 -15.20 -7.20
C GLY A 26 3.99 -16.02 -6.92
N PRO A 27 3.95 -17.37 -6.96
CA PRO A 27 5.15 -18.19 -6.75
C PRO A 27 6.26 -17.90 -7.76
N ARG A 28 5.91 -17.68 -9.03
CA ARG A 28 6.86 -17.36 -10.10
C ARG A 28 7.42 -15.95 -9.94
N LEU A 29 6.57 -14.98 -9.63
CA LEU A 29 6.96 -13.60 -9.41
C LEU A 29 7.88 -13.45 -8.19
N ALA A 30 7.70 -14.25 -7.17
CA ALA A 30 8.59 -14.28 -6.01
C ALA A 30 10.03 -14.73 -6.37
N ALA A 31 10.19 -15.56 -7.40
CA ALA A 31 11.49 -15.97 -7.92
C ALA A 31 12.05 -14.97 -8.94
N GLU A 32 11.19 -14.44 -9.81
CA GLU A 32 11.52 -13.56 -10.93
C GLU A 32 10.65 -12.28 -10.88
N PRO A 33 10.99 -11.28 -10.05
CA PRO A 33 10.14 -10.09 -9.84
C PRO A 33 9.86 -9.29 -11.12
N ASP A 34 10.72 -9.32 -12.13
CA ASP A 34 10.53 -8.61 -13.40
C ASP A 34 9.55 -9.30 -14.36
N LEU A 35 9.12 -10.53 -14.04
CA LEU A 35 8.10 -11.25 -14.80
C LEU A 35 6.79 -10.44 -14.94
N ILE A 36 6.50 -9.54 -13.99
CA ILE A 36 5.32 -8.67 -14.05
C ILE A 36 5.26 -7.81 -15.32
N ARG A 37 6.43 -7.42 -15.88
CA ARG A 37 6.50 -6.61 -17.10
C ARG A 37 5.88 -7.31 -18.31
N SER A 38 5.94 -8.64 -18.35
CA SER A 38 5.35 -9.48 -19.40
C SER A 38 3.91 -9.92 -19.09
N ARG A 39 3.30 -9.40 -18.03
CA ARG A 39 1.95 -9.76 -17.55
C ARG A 39 1.01 -8.56 -17.41
N VAL A 40 1.34 -7.46 -18.05
CA VAL A 40 0.53 -6.23 -18.04
C VAL A 40 -0.82 -6.38 -18.73
N ASP A 41 -0.99 -7.41 -19.54
CA ASP A 41 -2.22 -7.80 -20.23
C ASP A 41 -3.24 -8.48 -19.32
N LEU A 42 -2.82 -9.03 -18.17
CA LEU A 42 -3.75 -9.64 -17.21
C LEU A 42 -4.77 -8.60 -16.73
N PRO A 43 -6.08 -8.95 -16.69
CA PRO A 43 -7.15 -7.99 -16.36
C PRO A 43 -6.91 -7.25 -15.04
N GLY A 44 -6.52 -7.97 -13.98
CA GLY A 44 -6.22 -7.37 -12.68
C GLY A 44 -5.01 -6.42 -12.70
N VAL A 45 -3.96 -6.73 -13.46
CA VAL A 45 -2.77 -5.87 -13.61
C VAL A 45 -3.12 -4.63 -14.41
N ARG A 46 -3.87 -4.78 -15.49
CA ARG A 46 -4.36 -3.69 -16.34
C ARG A 46 -5.27 -2.74 -15.57
N PHE A 47 -6.17 -3.28 -14.74
CA PHE A 47 -7.00 -2.52 -13.84
C PHE A 47 -6.17 -1.70 -12.83
N MET A 48 -5.17 -2.33 -12.20
CA MET A 48 -4.28 -1.67 -11.24
C MET A 48 -3.43 -0.56 -11.89
N ALA A 49 -3.07 -0.70 -13.17
CA ALA A 49 -2.28 0.31 -13.89
C ALA A 49 -2.99 1.67 -14.00
N THR A 50 -4.32 1.69 -13.96
CA THR A 50 -5.14 2.91 -14.04
C THR A 50 -5.83 3.28 -12.73
N LEU A 51 -5.72 2.43 -11.70
CA LEU A 51 -6.29 2.71 -10.38
C LEU A 51 -5.61 3.94 -9.77
N LEU A 52 -6.38 4.84 -9.17
CA LEU A 52 -5.95 6.15 -8.64
C LEU A 52 -5.60 7.20 -9.71
N VAL A 53 -5.90 6.95 -11.00
CA VAL A 53 -5.97 8.02 -11.97
C VAL A 53 -7.33 8.72 -11.82
N PRO A 54 -7.37 10.05 -11.61
CA PRO A 54 -8.63 10.77 -11.46
C PRO A 54 -9.52 10.65 -12.70
N GLN A 55 -10.83 10.60 -12.49
CA GLN A 55 -11.83 10.46 -13.56
C GLN A 55 -11.72 11.56 -14.63
N SER A 56 -11.26 12.75 -14.27
CA SER A 56 -11.05 13.88 -15.18
C SER A 56 -10.05 13.62 -16.31
N TYR A 57 -9.18 12.61 -16.15
CA TYR A 57 -8.23 12.16 -17.19
C TYR A 57 -8.77 11.01 -18.04
N ASP A 58 -10.01 10.59 -17.82
CA ASP A 58 -10.70 9.51 -18.53
C ASP A 58 -9.86 8.23 -18.74
N PRO A 59 -9.31 7.62 -17.67
CA PRO A 59 -8.52 6.41 -17.80
C PRO A 59 -9.34 5.27 -18.43
N PRO A 60 -8.73 4.38 -19.23
CA PRO A 60 -9.39 3.24 -19.86
C PRO A 60 -9.69 2.14 -18.84
N THR A 61 -10.54 2.46 -17.85
CA THR A 61 -10.92 1.54 -16.77
C THR A 61 -12.05 0.62 -17.21
N GLU A 62 -11.88 -0.67 -16.99
CA GLU A 62 -12.92 -1.67 -17.27
C GLU A 62 -14.18 -1.42 -16.45
N ARG A 63 -15.36 -1.69 -17.06
CA ARG A 63 -16.63 -1.61 -16.35
C ARG A 63 -16.91 -2.92 -15.62
N VAL A 64 -17.30 -2.80 -14.36
CA VAL A 64 -17.74 -3.93 -13.52
C VAL A 64 -19.22 -3.72 -13.23
N ASP A 65 -20.08 -4.62 -13.69
CA ASP A 65 -21.55 -4.52 -13.57
C ASP A 65 -22.08 -3.12 -13.99
N GLY A 66 -21.55 -2.60 -15.12
CA GLY A 66 -21.91 -1.29 -15.66
C GLY A 66 -21.23 -0.07 -14.99
N HIS A 67 -20.54 -0.25 -13.87
CA HIS A 67 -19.87 0.82 -13.12
C HIS A 67 -18.37 0.93 -13.46
N ARG A 68 -17.82 2.14 -13.40
CA ARG A 68 -16.37 2.39 -13.42
C ARG A 68 -15.88 2.65 -12.00
N PHE A 69 -14.70 2.13 -11.68
CA PHE A 69 -14.06 2.28 -10.38
C PHE A 69 -12.67 2.86 -10.54
N PHE A 70 -12.40 3.95 -9.85
CA PHE A 70 -11.15 4.69 -9.94
C PHE A 70 -10.29 4.56 -8.67
N GLY A 71 -10.80 3.92 -7.63
CA GLY A 71 -10.12 3.79 -6.33
C GLY A 71 -9.98 5.12 -5.59
N MET A 72 -10.81 6.11 -5.88
CA MET A 72 -10.72 7.42 -5.25
C MET A 72 -11.21 7.39 -3.80
N THR A 73 -12.16 6.53 -3.46
CA THR A 73 -12.59 6.32 -2.08
C THR A 73 -11.72 5.27 -1.36
N ALA A 74 -11.53 5.42 -0.06
CA ALA A 74 -10.80 4.44 0.74
C ALA A 74 -11.53 3.09 0.77
N LEU A 75 -12.86 3.11 0.77
CA LEU A 75 -13.66 1.88 0.78
C LEU A 75 -13.53 1.09 -0.53
N GLU A 76 -13.52 1.74 -1.71
CA GLU A 76 -13.20 1.06 -2.98
C GLU A 76 -11.83 0.39 -2.91
N ARG A 77 -10.81 1.11 -2.44
CA ARG A 77 -9.44 0.57 -2.31
C ARG A 77 -9.39 -0.62 -1.36
N VAL A 78 -10.06 -0.56 -0.22
CA VAL A 78 -10.09 -1.68 0.74
C VAL A 78 -10.68 -2.94 0.12
N VAL A 79 -11.79 -2.83 -0.62
CA VAL A 79 -12.41 -3.98 -1.30
C VAL A 79 -11.46 -4.60 -2.32
N LEU A 80 -10.81 -3.76 -3.14
CA LEU A 80 -9.85 -4.19 -4.17
C LEU A 80 -8.61 -4.86 -3.55
N MET A 81 -7.95 -4.17 -2.61
CA MET A 81 -6.68 -4.61 -2.03
C MET A 81 -6.83 -5.90 -1.23
N GLU A 82 -7.95 -6.09 -0.54
CA GLU A 82 -8.24 -7.32 0.20
C GLU A 82 -8.33 -8.53 -0.73
N GLU A 83 -9.11 -8.44 -1.81
CA GLU A 83 -9.31 -9.57 -2.73
C GLU A 83 -8.04 -9.84 -3.56
N PHE A 84 -7.36 -8.81 -4.08
CA PHE A 84 -6.08 -8.99 -4.78
C PHE A 84 -4.99 -9.59 -3.89
N ALA A 85 -4.86 -9.12 -2.64
CA ALA A 85 -3.88 -9.68 -1.70
C ALA A 85 -4.24 -11.10 -1.25
N CYS A 86 -5.52 -11.46 -1.25
CA CYS A 86 -5.96 -12.85 -1.05
C CYS A 86 -5.55 -13.75 -2.24
N GLY A 87 -5.41 -13.18 -3.44
CA GLY A 87 -4.74 -13.83 -4.56
C GLY A 87 -3.24 -13.95 -4.30
N ASP A 88 -2.56 -12.81 -4.30
CA ASP A 88 -1.14 -12.70 -3.96
C ASP A 88 -0.73 -11.23 -3.69
N ALA A 89 -0.24 -10.96 -2.48
CA ALA A 89 0.17 -9.62 -2.09
C ALA A 89 1.42 -9.13 -2.85
N GLY A 90 2.35 -10.03 -3.20
CA GLY A 90 3.55 -9.71 -3.97
C GLY A 90 3.22 -9.26 -5.38
N VAL A 91 2.27 -9.93 -6.05
CA VAL A 91 1.77 -9.54 -7.39
C VAL A 91 1.04 -8.22 -7.32
N LEU A 92 0.16 -8.03 -6.33
CA LEU A 92 -0.55 -6.77 -6.12
C LEU A 92 0.42 -5.59 -6.03
N LEU A 93 1.44 -5.70 -5.19
CA LEU A 93 2.43 -4.63 -4.99
C LEU A 93 3.39 -4.45 -6.16
N ALA A 94 3.49 -5.44 -7.05
CA ALA A 94 4.29 -5.37 -8.26
C ALA A 94 3.59 -4.68 -9.43
N CYS A 95 2.27 -4.42 -9.34
CA CYS A 95 1.51 -3.81 -10.44
C CYS A 95 2.02 -2.40 -10.79
N PRO A 96 1.98 -2.02 -12.09
CA PRO A 96 2.23 -0.64 -12.51
C PRO A 96 1.10 0.30 -12.05
N GLY A 97 1.32 1.59 -12.17
CA GLY A 97 0.30 2.62 -11.97
C GLY A 97 0.70 3.71 -10.99
N PRO A 98 -0.24 4.63 -10.68
CA PRO A 98 0.03 5.80 -9.85
C PRO A 98 0.48 5.49 -8.41
N SER A 99 -0.08 4.45 -7.78
CA SER A 99 0.26 4.03 -6.42
C SER A 99 0.22 5.20 -5.41
N MET A 100 1.09 5.19 -4.39
CA MET A 100 1.24 6.28 -3.40
C MET A 100 1.67 7.59 -4.04
N SER A 101 2.50 7.53 -5.09
CA SER A 101 2.99 8.71 -5.81
C SER A 101 1.85 9.50 -6.42
N GLY A 102 0.87 8.81 -7.03
CA GLY A 102 -0.31 9.44 -7.61
C GLY A 102 -1.17 10.16 -6.57
N VAL A 103 -1.37 9.55 -5.39
CA VAL A 103 -2.11 10.19 -4.30
C VAL A 103 -1.43 11.48 -3.83
N LEU A 104 -0.08 11.50 -3.77
CA LEU A 104 0.65 12.70 -3.41
C LEU A 104 0.58 13.76 -4.52
N VAL A 105 0.78 13.36 -5.78
CA VAL A 105 0.70 14.26 -6.94
C VAL A 105 -0.70 14.89 -7.03
N ASP A 106 -1.77 14.10 -6.84
CA ASP A 106 -3.14 14.62 -6.80
C ASP A 106 -3.33 15.64 -5.68
N LEU A 107 -2.73 15.39 -4.51
CA LEU A 107 -2.89 16.22 -3.32
C LEU A 107 -2.17 17.56 -3.41
N VAL A 108 -0.95 17.60 -3.97
CA VAL A 108 -0.08 18.79 -3.90
C VAL A 108 0.54 19.20 -5.23
N GLY A 109 0.36 18.45 -6.30
CA GLY A 109 0.79 18.86 -7.64
C GLY A 109 -0.05 20.03 -8.17
N ASP A 110 0.56 20.93 -8.94
CA ASP A 110 -0.19 21.87 -9.74
C ASP A 110 -0.79 21.18 -10.99
N GLU A 111 -1.64 21.88 -11.73
CA GLU A 111 -2.35 21.30 -12.88
C GLU A 111 -1.40 20.86 -14.02
N ALA A 112 -0.26 21.51 -14.20
CA ALA A 112 0.74 21.12 -15.19
C ALA A 112 1.46 19.84 -14.77
N GLN A 113 1.86 19.74 -13.50
CA GLN A 113 2.47 18.55 -12.90
C GLN A 113 1.54 17.34 -12.93
N LYS A 114 0.29 17.50 -12.51
CA LYS A 114 -0.75 16.44 -12.58
C LYS A 114 -0.94 15.97 -14.02
N ARG A 115 -1.08 16.89 -14.96
CA ARG A 115 -1.27 16.58 -16.38
C ARG A 115 -0.10 15.76 -16.93
N ARG A 116 1.15 16.21 -16.73
CA ARG A 116 2.34 15.47 -17.17
C ARG A 116 2.38 14.09 -16.56
N TYR A 117 2.16 13.99 -15.24
CA TYR A 117 2.20 12.72 -14.51
C TYR A 117 1.17 11.72 -15.05
N TYR A 118 -0.10 12.10 -15.09
CA TYR A 118 -1.16 11.18 -15.51
C TYR A 118 -1.13 10.85 -17.00
N HIS A 119 -0.75 11.79 -17.86
CA HIS A 119 -0.55 11.48 -19.29
C HIS A 119 0.55 10.44 -19.49
N THR A 120 1.65 10.51 -18.76
CA THR A 120 2.72 9.49 -18.82
C THR A 120 2.18 8.10 -18.44
N LEU A 121 1.38 8.01 -17.37
CA LEU A 121 0.84 6.75 -16.91
C LEU A 121 -0.24 6.17 -17.84
N LEU A 122 -0.97 7.03 -18.53
CA LEU A 122 -2.01 6.61 -19.48
C LEU A 122 -1.45 6.22 -20.87
N ALA A 123 -0.27 6.71 -21.23
CA ALA A 123 0.38 6.37 -22.50
C ALA A 123 0.81 4.90 -22.56
N ARG A 124 1.21 4.33 -21.43
CA ARG A 124 1.61 2.91 -21.27
C ARG A 124 1.65 2.51 -19.81
N PRO A 125 1.58 1.19 -19.49
CA PRO A 125 1.82 0.71 -18.14
C PRO A 125 3.16 1.20 -17.61
N THR A 126 3.14 2.08 -16.61
CA THR A 126 4.31 2.76 -16.05
C THR A 126 4.40 2.48 -14.55
N TRP A 127 5.58 2.08 -14.09
CA TRP A 127 5.85 1.88 -12.66
C TRP A 127 6.28 3.19 -12.02
N THR A 128 5.72 3.46 -10.86
CA THR A 128 6.08 4.60 -10.03
C THR A 128 6.60 4.15 -8.67
N CYS A 129 7.39 4.98 -8.01
CA CYS A 129 7.81 4.71 -6.65
C CYS A 129 7.73 5.95 -5.75
N PHE A 130 7.58 5.69 -4.44
CA PHE A 130 7.45 6.71 -3.40
C PHE A 130 8.63 6.57 -2.44
N ALA A 131 9.58 7.50 -2.52
CA ALA A 131 10.88 7.41 -1.87
C ALA A 131 10.99 8.39 -0.69
N LEU A 132 10.59 7.93 0.50
CA LEU A 132 10.62 8.68 1.76
C LEU A 132 11.74 8.21 2.68
N THR A 133 11.72 6.92 3.03
CA THR A 133 12.57 6.28 4.04
C THR A 133 14.04 6.31 3.65
N GLU A 134 14.91 6.59 4.60
CA GLU A 134 16.37 6.54 4.46
C GLU A 134 16.99 5.41 5.28
N PRO A 135 18.25 5.02 5.02
CA PRO A 135 18.91 3.97 5.81
C PRO A 135 18.89 4.24 7.31
N GLU A 136 19.07 5.48 7.73
CA GLU A 136 19.14 5.92 9.13
C GLU A 136 17.82 6.49 9.68
N CYS A 137 16.87 6.85 8.80
CA CYS A 137 15.64 7.55 9.17
C CYS A 137 14.41 6.87 8.59
N GLY A 138 13.75 6.02 9.39
CA GLY A 138 12.47 5.37 9.02
C GLY A 138 11.28 6.07 9.64
N SER A 139 10.99 5.76 10.91
CA SER A 139 9.84 6.34 11.65
C SER A 139 9.98 7.85 11.89
N ASP A 140 11.19 8.36 12.06
CA ASP A 140 11.50 9.79 12.10
C ASP A 140 11.83 10.31 10.69
N ALA A 141 10.86 10.26 9.80
CA ALA A 141 11.04 10.73 8.42
C ALA A 141 11.38 12.23 8.33
N ALA A 142 11.02 13.02 9.36
CA ALA A 142 11.35 14.44 9.40
C ALA A 142 12.86 14.70 9.61
N ALA A 143 13.62 13.71 10.07
CA ALA A 143 15.07 13.80 10.23
C ALA A 143 15.87 13.42 8.97
N MET A 144 15.22 13.26 7.82
CA MET A 144 15.87 12.88 6.56
C MET A 144 17.07 13.76 6.20
N ARG A 145 18.06 13.14 5.54
CA ARG A 145 19.31 13.77 5.12
C ARG A 145 19.39 14.05 3.62
N THR A 146 18.55 13.43 2.81
CA THR A 146 18.44 13.75 1.38
C THR A 146 18.13 15.23 1.22
N THR A 147 18.88 15.95 0.40
CA THR A 147 18.76 17.40 0.21
C THR A 147 18.42 17.76 -1.23
N LEU A 148 17.67 18.86 -1.37
CA LEU A 148 17.48 19.56 -2.63
C LEU A 148 18.06 20.97 -2.44
N THR A 149 19.19 21.24 -3.09
CA THR A 149 19.91 22.53 -2.99
C THR A 149 20.31 22.98 -4.40
N ASN A 150 19.97 24.21 -4.76
CA ASN A 150 20.28 24.78 -6.08
C ASN A 150 19.87 23.85 -7.23
N HIS A 151 18.62 23.37 -7.21
CA HIS A 151 18.04 22.43 -8.20
C HIS A 151 18.78 21.07 -8.29
N THR A 152 19.56 20.71 -7.28
CA THR A 152 20.35 19.49 -7.25
C THR A 152 19.88 18.59 -6.10
N LEU A 153 19.44 17.39 -6.42
CA LEU A 153 18.99 16.37 -5.46
C LEU A 153 20.15 15.44 -5.13
N THR A 154 20.48 15.34 -3.85
CA THR A 154 21.56 14.45 -3.37
C THR A 154 21.12 13.72 -2.11
N GLY A 155 21.34 12.40 -2.06
CA GLY A 155 21.02 11.58 -0.89
C GLY A 155 20.71 10.12 -1.22
N ARG A 156 20.16 9.41 -0.24
CA ARG A 156 19.87 7.97 -0.34
C ARG A 156 18.50 7.67 0.22
N LYS A 157 17.77 6.74 -0.44
CA LYS A 157 16.50 6.20 0.05
C LYS A 157 16.61 4.67 0.14
N ARG A 158 15.78 4.06 0.98
CA ARG A 158 15.80 2.62 1.19
C ARG A 158 14.41 2.06 1.41
N TYR A 159 14.22 0.78 1.09
CA TYR A 159 12.96 0.06 1.18
C TYR A 159 11.86 0.65 0.28
N VAL A 160 12.25 1.13 -0.90
CA VAL A 160 11.34 1.76 -1.85
C VAL A 160 10.70 0.69 -2.72
N GLY A 161 9.39 0.50 -2.60
CA GLY A 161 8.62 -0.45 -3.40
C GLY A 161 8.66 -0.08 -4.88
N ASN A 162 8.85 -1.08 -5.75
CA ASN A 162 9.06 -0.92 -7.18
C ASN A 162 10.27 -0.02 -7.55
N GLY A 163 11.09 0.39 -6.61
CA GLY A 163 12.16 1.37 -6.85
C GLY A 163 13.15 0.97 -7.93
N ALA A 164 13.41 -0.35 -8.10
CA ALA A 164 14.32 -0.85 -9.13
C ALA A 164 13.70 -0.91 -10.52
N ARG A 165 12.36 -0.83 -10.64
CA ARG A 165 11.65 -0.89 -11.93
C ARG A 165 10.89 0.37 -12.26
N ALA A 166 10.79 1.31 -11.31
CA ALA A 166 10.08 2.57 -11.50
C ALA A 166 10.72 3.41 -12.60
N GLU A 167 9.89 4.13 -13.33
CA GLU A 167 10.28 5.11 -14.36
C GLU A 167 10.11 6.53 -13.81
N LEU A 168 9.15 6.72 -12.90
CA LEU A 168 8.92 7.97 -12.20
C LEU A 168 9.02 7.75 -10.68
N ALA A 169 9.79 8.57 -10.01
CA ALA A 169 9.94 8.58 -8.57
C ALA A 169 9.39 9.87 -7.96
N VAL A 170 8.63 9.74 -6.88
CA VAL A 170 8.40 10.85 -5.96
C VAL A 170 9.42 10.72 -4.84
N VAL A 171 10.32 11.68 -4.72
CA VAL A 171 11.41 11.67 -3.75
C VAL A 171 11.22 12.81 -2.75
N PHE A 172 11.24 12.48 -1.46
CA PHE A 172 11.24 13.50 -0.39
C PHE A 172 12.66 13.96 -0.09
N ALA A 173 12.83 15.26 -0.01
CA ALA A 173 14.11 15.89 0.26
C ALA A 173 13.95 17.13 1.16
N ARG A 174 15.03 17.52 1.81
CA ARG A 174 15.13 18.70 2.63
C ARG A 174 15.68 19.87 1.83
N CYS A 175 14.96 20.98 1.79
CA CYS A 175 15.40 22.24 1.17
C CYS A 175 15.71 23.33 2.20
N ALA A 176 15.33 23.15 3.49
CA ALA A 176 15.63 24.03 4.61
C ALA A 176 15.61 23.28 5.94
N PRO A 177 16.17 23.81 7.03
CA PRO A 177 16.08 23.20 8.36
C PRO A 177 14.64 23.03 8.85
N GLY A 178 14.43 22.03 9.71
CA GLY A 178 13.14 21.77 10.36
C GLY A 178 12.11 21.03 9.49
N PRO A 179 10.97 20.63 10.06
CA PRO A 179 9.95 19.82 9.37
C PRO A 179 9.28 20.55 8.19
N LEU A 180 9.19 21.87 8.23
CA LEU A 180 8.62 22.69 7.16
C LEU A 180 9.58 22.85 5.97
N GLY A 181 10.87 22.52 6.14
CA GLY A 181 11.88 22.51 5.09
C GLY A 181 11.87 21.24 4.23
N VAL A 182 10.95 20.30 4.45
CA VAL A 182 10.80 19.11 3.62
C VAL A 182 9.91 19.40 2.42
N THR A 183 10.31 18.92 1.25
CA THR A 183 9.53 18.96 0.01
C THR A 183 9.50 17.58 -0.65
N ALA A 184 8.66 17.41 -1.66
CA ALA A 184 8.67 16.24 -2.53
C ALA A 184 8.93 16.69 -3.98
N VAL A 185 9.66 15.88 -4.73
CA VAL A 185 9.99 16.17 -6.13
C VAL A 185 9.64 14.99 -7.02
N LEU A 186 9.27 15.27 -8.27
CA LEU A 186 9.15 14.27 -9.33
C LEU A 186 10.53 14.08 -9.95
N VAL A 187 10.93 12.83 -10.15
CA VAL A 187 12.23 12.49 -10.76
C VAL A 187 12.01 11.40 -11.80
N ASP A 188 12.53 11.62 -12.99
CA ASP A 188 12.73 10.55 -13.97
C ASP A 188 13.87 9.64 -13.47
N THR A 189 13.63 8.36 -13.30
CA THR A 189 14.64 7.43 -12.79
C THR A 189 15.77 7.16 -13.77
N ALA A 190 15.61 7.53 -15.04
CA ALA A 190 16.67 7.51 -16.05
C ALA A 190 17.60 8.74 -15.99
N ALA A 191 17.29 9.74 -15.13
CA ALA A 191 18.10 10.95 -15.00
C ALA A 191 19.55 10.61 -14.57
N PRO A 192 20.54 11.33 -15.11
CA PRO A 192 21.95 11.18 -14.68
C PRO A 192 22.09 11.36 -13.17
N GLY A 193 22.86 10.48 -12.53
CA GLY A 193 23.07 10.49 -11.07
C GLY A 193 21.99 9.74 -10.27
N PHE A 194 20.91 9.25 -10.88
CA PHE A 194 19.94 8.40 -10.22
C PHE A 194 20.32 6.92 -10.39
N THR A 195 20.39 6.18 -9.29
CA THR A 195 20.63 4.73 -9.31
C THR A 195 19.69 4.00 -8.37
N ALA A 196 19.28 2.78 -8.76
CA ALA A 196 18.41 1.92 -7.97
C ALA A 196 19.00 0.51 -7.87
N THR A 197 19.15 0.00 -6.65
CA THR A 197 19.67 -1.34 -6.39
C THR A 197 18.61 -2.19 -5.70
N PRO A 198 18.17 -3.31 -6.30
CA PRO A 198 17.21 -4.21 -5.66
C PRO A 198 17.72 -4.75 -4.31
N LEU A 199 16.83 -4.81 -3.34
CA LEU A 199 17.09 -5.42 -2.03
C LEU A 199 16.56 -6.86 -2.00
N ARG A 200 17.34 -7.77 -1.41
CA ARG A 200 16.86 -9.12 -1.11
C ARG A 200 15.93 -9.05 0.10
N THR A 201 14.66 -9.32 -0.10
CA THR A 201 13.66 -9.40 0.97
C THR A 201 13.19 -10.84 1.14
N THR A 202 12.76 -11.20 2.36
CA THR A 202 12.17 -12.51 2.63
C THR A 202 10.73 -12.58 2.16
N GLY A 203 9.91 -11.56 2.44
CA GLY A 203 8.53 -11.45 2.01
C GLY A 203 8.31 -10.32 1.00
N LEU A 204 7.11 -10.29 0.40
CA LEU A 204 6.67 -9.31 -0.60
C LEU A 204 7.68 -9.15 -1.74
N ARG A 205 8.29 -10.25 -2.16
CA ARG A 205 9.41 -10.24 -3.13
C ARG A 205 9.02 -9.64 -4.46
N GLY A 206 7.75 -9.79 -4.88
CA GLY A 206 7.20 -9.17 -6.08
C GLY A 206 7.28 -7.64 -6.06
N ALA A 207 7.19 -7.00 -4.88
CA ALA A 207 7.29 -5.54 -4.74
C ALA A 207 8.66 -4.97 -5.10
N GLN A 208 9.70 -5.82 -5.24
CA GLN A 208 11.06 -5.47 -5.64
C GLN A 208 11.56 -4.21 -4.93
N LEU A 209 11.61 -4.28 -3.58
CA LEU A 209 12.11 -3.17 -2.78
C LEU A 209 13.54 -2.81 -3.20
N ALA A 210 13.84 -1.53 -3.27
CA ALA A 210 15.16 -1.04 -3.67
C ALA A 210 15.76 -0.04 -2.69
N ALA A 211 17.09 0.07 -2.76
CA ALA A 211 17.85 1.21 -2.30
C ALA A 211 18.05 2.15 -3.49
N LEU A 212 17.79 3.44 -3.28
CA LEU A 212 18.00 4.48 -4.27
C LEU A 212 19.15 5.37 -3.84
N ALA A 213 19.98 5.80 -4.80
CA ALA A 213 20.97 6.84 -4.58
C ALA A 213 20.80 7.93 -5.65
N MET A 214 20.83 9.17 -5.20
CA MET A 214 20.81 10.37 -6.00
C MET A 214 22.13 11.07 -5.79
N ASP A 215 22.92 11.20 -6.84
CA ASP A 215 24.23 11.87 -6.83
C ASP A 215 24.20 13.05 -7.81
N GLY A 216 23.76 14.19 -7.31
CA GLY A 216 23.68 15.39 -8.11
C GLY A 216 22.58 15.38 -9.18
N VAL A 217 21.46 14.71 -8.95
CA VAL A 217 20.33 14.64 -9.91
C VAL A 217 19.73 16.04 -10.08
N ALA A 218 19.64 16.51 -11.32
CA ALA A 218 19.02 17.80 -11.63
C ALA A 218 17.49 17.71 -11.47
N VAL A 219 16.93 18.67 -10.72
CA VAL A 219 15.49 18.78 -10.48
C VAL A 219 15.07 20.22 -10.81
N PRO A 220 14.45 20.45 -11.96
CA PRO A 220 13.91 21.76 -12.31
C PRO A 220 12.77 22.15 -11.36
N ASP A 221 12.52 23.44 -11.28
CA ASP A 221 11.48 24.03 -10.43
C ASP A 221 10.09 23.43 -10.70
N ASP A 222 9.79 23.11 -11.96
CA ASP A 222 8.52 22.52 -12.39
C ASP A 222 8.30 21.08 -11.89
N ASP A 223 9.33 20.45 -11.34
CA ASP A 223 9.26 19.13 -10.74
C ASP A 223 9.18 19.15 -9.22
N VAL A 224 9.26 20.34 -8.59
CA VAL A 224 9.09 20.51 -7.14
C VAL A 224 7.59 20.58 -6.82
N LEU A 225 7.08 19.53 -6.17
CA LEU A 225 5.66 19.41 -5.84
C LEU A 225 5.23 20.40 -4.72
N GLY A 226 4.10 21.05 -4.92
CA GLY A 226 3.49 21.94 -3.91
C GLY A 226 4.19 23.30 -3.76
N ARG A 227 4.97 23.77 -4.74
CA ARG A 227 5.58 25.11 -4.70
C ARG A 227 4.56 26.24 -4.55
N HIS A 228 3.39 26.09 -5.15
CA HIS A 228 2.28 27.03 -5.08
C HIS A 228 1.54 27.00 -3.73
N LEU A 229 1.86 26.04 -2.85
CA LEU A 229 1.25 25.86 -1.54
C LEU A 229 2.14 26.42 -0.42
N SER A 230 1.52 26.82 0.70
CA SER A 230 2.26 27.18 1.91
C SER A 230 3.11 26.00 2.43
N PRO A 231 4.23 26.25 3.12
CA PRO A 231 5.06 25.20 3.71
C PRO A 231 4.31 24.24 4.64
N THR A 232 3.23 24.72 5.27
CA THR A 232 2.37 23.92 6.16
C THR A 232 1.41 22.98 5.42
N ARG A 233 1.27 23.12 4.10
CA ARG A 233 0.37 22.30 3.24
C ARG A 233 1.12 21.46 2.19
N ARG A 234 2.44 21.31 2.33
CA ARG A 234 3.29 20.49 1.47
C ARG A 234 4.23 19.61 2.31
N GLY A 235 5.19 18.93 1.69
CA GLY A 235 6.22 18.15 2.38
C GLY A 235 5.65 17.12 3.37
N MET A 236 6.01 17.24 4.65
CA MET A 236 5.58 16.27 5.67
C MET A 236 4.06 16.25 5.91
N TRP A 237 3.37 17.39 5.76
CA TRP A 237 1.91 17.40 5.80
C TRP A 237 1.31 16.53 4.68
N ALA A 238 1.80 16.69 3.46
CA ALA A 238 1.34 15.93 2.30
C ALA A 238 1.65 14.43 2.46
N CYS A 239 2.83 14.09 2.99
CA CYS A 239 3.21 12.72 3.33
C CYS A 239 2.19 12.09 4.31
N THR A 240 1.90 12.78 5.41
CA THR A 240 0.93 12.31 6.42
C THR A 240 -0.45 12.10 5.82
N ARG A 241 -0.94 13.05 4.99
CA ARG A 241 -2.24 12.94 4.32
C ARG A 241 -2.29 11.80 3.31
N THR A 242 -1.20 11.53 2.60
CA THR A 242 -1.07 10.37 1.71
C THR A 242 -1.22 9.07 2.51
N PHE A 243 -0.51 8.95 3.63
CA PHE A 243 -0.62 7.78 4.50
C PHE A 243 -2.02 7.63 5.11
N ASP A 244 -2.63 8.70 5.60
CA ASP A 244 -3.99 8.63 6.17
C ASP A 244 -5.00 8.09 5.16
N ARG A 245 -4.87 8.47 3.88
CA ARG A 245 -5.74 7.98 2.80
C ARG A 245 -5.49 6.51 2.43
N LEU A 246 -4.26 6.02 2.58
CA LEU A 246 -3.86 4.69 2.08
C LEU A 246 -3.75 3.62 3.17
N ARG A 247 -3.59 3.98 4.45
CA ARG A 247 -3.51 3.00 5.55
C ARG A 247 -4.63 1.96 5.58
N PRO A 248 -5.93 2.29 5.32
CA PRO A 248 -6.96 1.27 5.23
C PRO A 248 -6.68 0.24 4.14
N ALA A 249 -6.10 0.65 3.02
CA ALA A 249 -5.72 -0.24 1.93
C ALA A 249 -4.58 -1.20 2.35
N VAL A 250 -3.57 -0.71 3.09
CA VAL A 250 -2.52 -1.58 3.66
C VAL A 250 -3.10 -2.55 4.68
N ALA A 251 -4.04 -2.10 5.51
CA ALA A 251 -4.77 -2.99 6.43
C ALA A 251 -5.53 -4.08 5.67
N ALA A 252 -6.17 -3.74 4.54
CA ALA A 252 -6.85 -4.69 3.68
C ALA A 252 -5.90 -5.71 3.04
N VAL A 253 -4.68 -5.31 2.65
CA VAL A 253 -3.64 -6.25 2.19
C VAL A 253 -3.33 -7.28 3.27
N ALA A 254 -3.14 -6.85 4.53
CA ALA A 254 -2.91 -7.77 5.65
C ALA A 254 -4.08 -8.73 5.88
N VAL A 255 -5.32 -8.25 5.81
CA VAL A 255 -6.53 -9.11 5.88
C VAL A 255 -6.55 -10.10 4.71
N GLY A 256 -6.21 -9.68 3.50
CA GLY A 256 -6.12 -10.55 2.32
C GLY A 256 -5.13 -11.69 2.51
N ILE A 257 -3.93 -11.41 3.04
CA ILE A 257 -2.92 -12.42 3.38
C ILE A 257 -3.46 -13.41 4.43
N ALA A 258 -4.11 -12.90 5.49
CA ALA A 258 -4.72 -13.76 6.51
C ALA A 258 -5.81 -14.67 5.91
N ARG A 259 -6.67 -14.14 5.03
CA ARG A 259 -7.70 -14.90 4.31
C ARG A 259 -7.11 -15.96 3.38
N ALA A 260 -6.00 -15.65 2.70
CA ALA A 260 -5.30 -16.62 1.85
C ALA A 260 -4.77 -17.80 2.67
N ALA A 261 -4.17 -17.55 3.83
CA ALA A 261 -3.69 -18.61 4.73
C ALA A 261 -4.85 -19.45 5.30
N TYR A 262 -5.94 -18.80 5.69
CA TYR A 262 -7.15 -19.47 6.16
C TYR A 262 -7.77 -20.35 5.07
N ALA A 263 -7.92 -19.81 3.85
CA ALA A 263 -8.44 -20.58 2.71
C ALA A 263 -7.55 -21.78 2.37
N TYR A 264 -6.22 -21.62 2.51
CA TYR A 264 -5.29 -22.74 2.33
C TYR A 264 -5.54 -23.86 3.34
N VAL A 265 -5.75 -23.53 4.62
CA VAL A 265 -6.09 -24.53 5.65
C VAL A 265 -7.39 -25.26 5.29
N LEU A 266 -8.46 -24.52 4.93
CA LEU A 266 -9.74 -25.13 4.53
C LEU A 266 -9.62 -26.08 3.34
N ALA A 267 -8.78 -25.74 2.36
CA ALA A 267 -8.60 -26.56 1.15
C ALA A 267 -7.73 -27.81 1.39
N ASN A 268 -6.78 -27.78 2.32
CA ASN A 268 -5.77 -28.83 2.47
C ASN A 268 -5.91 -29.64 3.76
N ARG A 269 -6.68 -29.18 4.75
CA ARG A 269 -6.96 -29.93 6.00
C ARG A 269 -8.33 -30.60 5.91
N THR A 270 -8.41 -31.74 5.23
CA THR A 270 -9.66 -32.38 4.84
C THR A 270 -10.41 -33.12 5.96
N ARG A 271 -9.74 -33.47 7.05
CA ARG A 271 -10.34 -34.20 8.19
C ARG A 271 -9.86 -33.63 9.53
N PRO A 272 -10.22 -32.38 9.87
CA PRO A 272 -9.85 -31.81 11.16
C PRO A 272 -10.60 -32.51 12.29
N GLY A 273 -9.90 -32.80 13.40
CA GLY A 273 -10.55 -33.23 14.65
C GLY A 273 -11.35 -32.06 15.25
N LYS A 274 -12.22 -32.37 16.25
CA LYS A 274 -13.10 -31.37 16.88
C LYS A 274 -12.35 -30.13 17.36
N ALA A 275 -11.24 -30.29 18.07
CA ALA A 275 -10.42 -29.18 18.58
C ALA A 275 -9.78 -28.34 17.44
N GLU A 276 -9.40 -28.98 16.33
CA GLU A 276 -8.90 -28.27 15.15
C GLU A 276 -10.03 -27.50 14.47
N GLN A 277 -11.21 -28.07 14.33
CA GLN A 277 -12.39 -27.40 13.78
C GLN A 277 -12.73 -26.15 14.59
N ASP A 278 -12.78 -26.22 15.91
CA ASP A 278 -13.02 -25.09 16.79
C ASP A 278 -11.92 -23.99 16.63
N ARG A 279 -10.66 -24.39 16.34
CA ARG A 279 -9.59 -23.43 16.04
C ARG A 279 -9.81 -22.74 14.70
N ILE A 280 -10.18 -23.49 13.65
CA ILE A 280 -10.47 -22.97 12.31
C ILE A 280 -11.60 -21.95 12.40
N GLU A 281 -12.69 -22.27 13.07
CA GLU A 281 -13.84 -21.37 13.26
C GLU A 281 -13.45 -20.07 13.97
N ARG A 282 -12.66 -20.18 15.05
CA ARG A 282 -12.16 -18.99 15.77
C ARG A 282 -11.25 -18.10 14.87
N LEU A 283 -10.41 -18.69 14.03
CA LEU A 283 -9.60 -17.93 13.08
C LEU A 283 -10.48 -17.20 12.07
N GLY A 284 -11.50 -17.87 11.52
CA GLY A 284 -12.47 -17.26 10.61
C GLY A 284 -13.20 -16.08 11.24
N ALA A 285 -13.73 -16.26 12.46
CA ALA A 285 -14.42 -15.19 13.18
C ALA A 285 -13.52 -13.97 13.46
N ARG A 286 -12.25 -14.20 13.80
CA ARG A 286 -11.28 -13.12 14.01
C ARG A 286 -10.96 -12.37 12.71
N ILE A 287 -10.85 -13.08 11.59
CA ILE A 287 -10.63 -12.48 10.27
C ILE A 287 -11.81 -11.56 9.93
N GLU A 288 -13.04 -12.02 10.09
CA GLU A 288 -14.24 -11.21 9.79
C GLU A 288 -14.35 -9.98 10.72
N ALA A 289 -14.04 -10.11 11.99
CA ALA A 289 -14.05 -8.98 12.93
C ALA A 289 -13.05 -7.87 12.53
N VAL A 290 -11.82 -8.24 12.15
CA VAL A 290 -10.81 -7.26 11.71
C VAL A 290 -11.14 -6.71 10.33
N ARG A 291 -11.70 -7.52 9.45
CA ARG A 291 -12.20 -7.08 8.14
C ARG A 291 -13.28 -6.00 8.29
N ASP A 292 -14.22 -6.19 9.19
CA ASP A 292 -15.23 -5.18 9.52
C ASP A 292 -14.58 -3.88 10.03
N LEU A 293 -13.62 -3.98 10.94
CA LEU A 293 -12.88 -2.82 11.45
C LEU A 293 -12.18 -2.05 10.31
N VAL A 294 -11.55 -2.75 9.37
CA VAL A 294 -10.86 -2.14 8.22
C VAL A 294 -11.85 -1.40 7.31
N ARG A 295 -13.03 -1.95 7.08
CA ARG A 295 -14.08 -1.31 6.28
C ARG A 295 -14.66 -0.07 6.97
N HIS A 296 -14.90 -0.13 8.27
CA HIS A 296 -15.31 1.04 9.07
C HIS A 296 -14.24 2.13 9.03
N ALA A 297 -12.95 1.75 9.16
CA ALA A 297 -11.85 2.70 9.08
C ALA A 297 -11.76 3.37 7.70
N ALA A 298 -12.02 2.63 6.62
CA ALA A 298 -12.09 3.17 5.27
C ALA A 298 -13.22 4.18 5.12
N ALA A 299 -14.42 3.85 5.57
CA ALA A 299 -15.56 4.77 5.58
C ALA A 299 -15.27 6.03 6.42
N ALA A 300 -14.61 5.86 7.58
CA ALA A 300 -14.20 7.01 8.40
C ALA A 300 -13.20 7.93 7.68
N VAL A 301 -12.25 7.38 6.92
CA VAL A 301 -11.30 8.16 6.10
C VAL A 301 -12.01 8.94 4.99
N ASP A 302 -13.05 8.35 4.40
CA ASP A 302 -13.81 8.98 3.33
C ASP A 302 -14.71 10.13 3.82
N HIS A 303 -15.18 10.07 5.07
CA HIS A 303 -16.19 11.00 5.59
C HIS A 303 -15.71 11.94 6.69
N HIS A 304 -14.59 11.63 7.39
CA HIS A 304 -14.19 12.35 8.60
C HIS A 304 -12.71 12.75 8.61
N SER A 305 -12.41 13.94 9.09
CA SER A 305 -11.04 14.45 9.24
C SER A 305 -10.20 13.66 10.26
N SER A 306 -10.84 12.98 11.21
CA SER A 306 -10.21 12.10 12.22
C SER A 306 -9.99 10.66 11.73
N GLY A 307 -10.45 10.31 10.52
CA GLY A 307 -10.36 8.96 9.96
C GLY A 307 -8.96 8.36 9.94
N GLY A 308 -7.91 9.17 9.84
CA GLY A 308 -6.52 8.72 9.87
C GLY A 308 -6.11 8.01 11.16
N TYR A 309 -6.71 8.37 12.31
CA TYR A 309 -6.45 7.70 13.59
C TYR A 309 -7.14 6.32 13.64
N VAL A 310 -8.37 6.24 13.13
CA VAL A 310 -9.11 4.96 13.01
C VAL A 310 -8.41 4.04 12.03
N ALA A 311 -7.91 4.57 10.90
CA ALA A 311 -7.10 3.83 9.95
C ALA A 311 -5.82 3.25 10.57
N SER A 312 -5.19 4.01 11.49
CA SER A 312 -4.02 3.54 12.24
C SER A 312 -4.38 2.35 13.16
N ALA A 313 -5.51 2.40 13.86
CA ALA A 313 -6.00 1.31 14.70
C ALA A 313 -6.31 0.05 13.86
N ALA A 314 -6.98 0.22 12.74
CA ALA A 314 -7.29 -0.86 11.80
C ALA A 314 -6.01 -1.52 11.24
N LYS A 315 -5.02 -0.71 10.81
CA LYS A 315 -3.75 -1.23 10.30
C LYS A 315 -2.98 -2.02 11.36
N ALA A 316 -2.87 -1.50 12.58
CA ALA A 316 -2.20 -2.20 13.68
C ALA A 316 -2.85 -3.57 13.97
N SER A 317 -4.18 -3.62 13.96
CA SER A 317 -4.96 -4.83 14.21
C SER A 317 -4.84 -5.84 13.06
N ALA A 318 -4.92 -5.36 11.81
CA ALA A 318 -4.84 -6.20 10.61
C ALA A 318 -3.45 -6.83 10.41
N CYS A 319 -2.36 -6.06 10.59
CA CYS A 319 -1.02 -6.60 10.49
C CYS A 319 -0.74 -7.65 11.57
N ARG A 320 -1.19 -7.41 12.81
CA ARG A 320 -1.09 -8.40 13.88
C ARG A 320 -1.89 -9.67 13.54
N LEU A 321 -3.12 -9.52 13.05
CA LEU A 321 -3.95 -10.65 12.62
C LEU A 321 -3.25 -11.48 11.54
N ALA A 322 -2.67 -10.83 10.52
CA ALA A 322 -2.00 -11.52 9.42
C ALA A 322 -0.84 -12.39 9.94
N GLU A 323 0.02 -11.84 10.81
CA GLU A 323 1.11 -12.60 11.44
C GLU A 323 0.58 -13.79 12.25
N GLU A 324 -0.43 -13.58 13.10
CA GLU A 324 -0.99 -14.63 13.96
C GLU A 324 -1.70 -15.73 13.15
N VAL A 325 -2.49 -15.36 12.13
CA VAL A 325 -3.23 -16.32 11.31
C VAL A 325 -2.29 -17.14 10.42
N THR A 326 -1.30 -16.53 9.79
CA THR A 326 -0.36 -17.25 8.93
C THR A 326 0.49 -18.23 9.72
N LEU A 327 0.95 -17.88 10.92
CA LEU A 327 1.65 -18.79 11.83
C LEU A 327 0.73 -19.89 12.35
N ALA A 328 -0.51 -19.55 12.74
CA ALA A 328 -1.48 -20.54 13.18
C ALA A 328 -1.84 -21.54 12.08
N ALA A 329 -1.89 -21.09 10.81
CA ALA A 329 -2.14 -21.95 9.65
C ALA A 329 -1.07 -23.03 9.51
N CYS A 330 0.22 -22.69 9.69
CA CYS A 330 1.29 -23.67 9.69
C CYS A 330 1.10 -24.76 10.76
N GLY A 331 0.56 -24.39 11.92
CA GLY A 331 0.32 -25.33 13.04
C GLY A 331 -0.70 -26.44 12.75
N PHE A 332 -1.45 -26.39 11.65
CA PHE A 332 -2.35 -27.47 11.20
C PHE A 332 -1.63 -28.56 10.41
N PHE A 333 -0.40 -28.32 9.97
CA PHE A 333 0.37 -29.21 9.09
C PHE A 333 1.64 -29.77 9.75
N GLY A 334 1.84 -29.50 11.03
CA GLY A 334 2.98 -30.03 11.80
C GLY A 334 4.29 -29.23 11.64
N PRO A 335 5.41 -29.74 12.19
CA PRO A 335 6.69 -29.00 12.25
C PRO A 335 7.29 -28.68 10.89
N ALA A 336 7.10 -29.52 9.88
CA ALA A 336 7.63 -29.34 8.54
C ALA A 336 6.77 -28.42 7.64
N ALA A 337 5.68 -27.83 8.18
CA ALA A 337 4.71 -27.06 7.41
C ALA A 337 5.34 -26.00 6.49
N ARG A 338 6.34 -25.27 6.95
CA ARG A 338 7.01 -24.23 6.17
C ARG A 338 7.94 -24.76 5.08
N VAL A 339 8.32 -26.03 5.13
CA VAL A 339 9.13 -26.70 4.11
C VAL A 339 8.24 -27.38 3.08
N GLU A 340 7.21 -28.09 3.52
CA GLU A 340 6.33 -28.90 2.67
C GLU A 340 5.19 -28.06 2.03
N HIS A 341 4.77 -26.97 2.69
CA HIS A 341 3.70 -26.10 2.23
C HIS A 341 4.26 -24.71 1.87
N SER A 342 5.00 -24.60 0.77
CA SER A 342 5.70 -23.39 0.32
C SER A 342 4.79 -22.15 0.23
N THR A 343 3.49 -22.35 -0.06
CA THR A 343 2.48 -21.27 -0.05
C THR A 343 2.33 -20.68 1.36
N LEU A 344 2.23 -21.51 2.40
CA LEU A 344 2.12 -21.02 3.78
C LEU A 344 3.40 -20.32 4.23
N ASP A 345 4.57 -20.85 3.88
CA ASP A 345 5.85 -20.21 4.19
C ASP A 345 5.92 -18.80 3.57
N ARG A 346 5.53 -18.65 2.31
CA ARG A 346 5.48 -17.36 1.63
C ARG A 346 4.50 -16.40 2.31
N LEU A 347 3.30 -16.86 2.68
CA LEU A 347 2.31 -16.04 3.37
C LEU A 347 2.79 -15.56 4.75
N VAL A 348 3.54 -16.38 5.50
CA VAL A 348 4.18 -15.97 6.77
C VAL A 348 5.19 -14.85 6.53
N GLN A 349 6.01 -14.96 5.48
CA GLN A 349 6.99 -13.96 5.12
C GLN A 349 6.34 -12.65 4.67
N ASP A 350 5.29 -12.74 3.84
CA ASP A 350 4.54 -11.59 3.32
C ASP A 350 3.80 -10.84 4.43
N ALA A 351 3.17 -11.56 5.36
CA ALA A 351 2.51 -10.98 6.54
C ALA A 351 3.47 -10.12 7.36
N ARG A 352 4.71 -10.59 7.54
CA ARG A 352 5.74 -9.82 8.23
C ARG A 352 6.17 -8.58 7.46
N GLY A 353 6.21 -8.65 6.12
CA GLY A 353 6.56 -7.53 5.25
C GLY A 353 5.57 -6.38 5.33
N VAL A 354 4.27 -6.66 5.37
CA VAL A 354 3.19 -5.65 5.43
C VAL A 354 3.24 -4.82 6.72
N GLU A 355 3.74 -5.36 7.83
CA GLU A 355 3.90 -4.64 9.10
C GLU A 355 4.67 -3.32 8.94
N TYR A 356 5.68 -3.29 8.07
CA TYR A 356 6.56 -2.14 7.89
C TYR A 356 6.05 -1.08 6.92
N MET A 357 4.99 -1.37 6.16
CA MET A 357 4.42 -0.42 5.19
C MET A 357 3.71 0.72 5.91
N GLU A 358 3.92 1.95 5.45
CA GLU A 358 3.26 3.20 5.95
C GLU A 358 3.32 3.39 7.48
N GLY A 359 4.44 2.99 8.07
CA GLY A 359 4.70 3.08 9.51
C GLY A 359 4.39 1.80 10.27
N THR A 360 5.31 1.44 11.17
CA THR A 360 5.23 0.23 12.00
C THR A 360 4.02 0.25 12.96
N ARG A 361 3.70 -0.89 13.55
CA ARG A 361 2.66 -1.02 14.59
C ARG A 361 2.86 -0.04 15.77
N THR A 362 4.09 0.22 16.14
CA THR A 362 4.41 1.21 17.18
C THR A 362 3.99 2.61 16.75
N MET A 363 4.29 3.01 15.50
CA MET A 363 3.85 4.30 14.96
C MET A 363 2.33 4.39 14.88
N GLN A 364 1.65 3.31 14.50
CA GLN A 364 0.18 3.29 14.50
C GLN A 364 -0.40 3.49 15.89
N LYS A 365 0.16 2.84 16.91
CA LYS A 365 -0.27 3.02 18.31
C LYS A 365 -0.04 4.45 18.80
N LEU A 366 1.09 5.07 18.44
CA LEU A 366 1.36 6.48 18.75
C LEU A 366 0.32 7.41 18.11
N ASN A 367 -0.03 7.18 16.85
CA ASN A 367 -1.08 7.95 16.16
C ASN A 367 -2.42 7.82 16.89
N VAL A 368 -2.83 6.60 17.24
CA VAL A 368 -4.08 6.38 18.01
C VAL A 368 -4.05 7.11 19.34
N SER A 369 -2.96 7.01 20.09
CA SER A 369 -2.79 7.71 21.37
C SER A 369 -2.89 9.23 21.20
N GLN A 370 -2.28 9.77 20.14
CA GLN A 370 -2.39 11.19 19.80
C GLN A 370 -3.83 11.60 19.46
N GLY A 371 -4.58 10.73 18.77
CA GLY A 371 -6.01 10.95 18.49
C GLY A 371 -6.83 11.12 19.76
N PHE A 372 -6.61 10.27 20.77
CA PHE A 372 -7.27 10.39 22.07
C PHE A 372 -6.82 11.63 22.85
N LEU A 373 -5.51 11.91 22.89
CA LEU A 373 -4.99 13.06 23.61
C LEU A 373 -5.44 14.40 23.02
N SER A 374 -5.65 14.45 21.71
CA SER A 374 -6.15 15.66 21.01
C SER A 374 -7.68 15.77 21.01
N GLY A 375 -8.40 14.83 21.62
CA GLY A 375 -9.86 14.78 21.63
C GLY A 375 -10.52 14.51 20.28
N ARG A 376 -9.74 14.03 19.30
CA ARG A 376 -10.22 13.67 17.95
C ARG A 376 -10.74 12.24 17.87
N LEU A 377 -10.43 11.41 18.87
CA LEU A 377 -11.04 10.10 19.09
C LEU A 377 -11.71 10.10 20.44
N ASP A 378 -12.95 9.65 20.51
CA ASP A 378 -13.66 9.40 21.76
C ASP A 378 -13.41 7.95 22.19
N ARG A 379 -13.26 7.73 23.51
CA ARG A 379 -13.09 6.39 24.09
C ARG A 379 -14.37 5.57 24.05
N SER A 380 -15.52 6.24 24.12
CA SER A 380 -16.85 5.61 24.06
C SER A 380 -17.33 5.34 22.64
N ASP A 381 -16.90 6.18 21.69
CA ASP A 381 -17.20 6.02 20.26
C ASP A 381 -15.99 6.45 19.42
N PRO A 382 -15.02 5.56 19.22
CA PRO A 382 -13.81 5.87 18.44
C PRO A 382 -14.08 6.14 16.96
N LEU A 383 -15.29 5.87 16.48
CA LEU A 383 -15.71 6.11 15.08
C LEU A 383 -16.48 7.42 14.92
N ALA A 384 -16.96 8.03 16.02
CA ALA A 384 -17.65 9.31 15.98
C ALA A 384 -16.65 10.45 15.73
N SER A 385 -16.91 11.26 14.74
CA SER A 385 -16.22 12.54 14.54
C SER A 385 -16.87 13.58 15.44
N ARG A 386 -16.09 14.25 16.29
CA ARG A 386 -16.53 15.56 16.80
C ARG A 386 -16.32 16.58 15.70
N HIS A 387 -17.40 17.24 15.33
CA HIS A 387 -17.42 18.39 14.40
C HIS A 387 -16.63 19.57 14.96
#